data_6018448cf54edd552b3174b9443ecf27
#
_entry.id   6018448cf54edd552b3174b9443ecf27
#
_cell.length_a   1.000
_cell.length_b   1.000
_cell.length_c   1.000
_cell.angle_alpha   90.00
_cell.angle_beta   90.00
_cell.angle_gamma   90.00
#
_symmetry.space_group_name_H-M   'P 1'
#
loop_
_entity.id
_entity.type
_entity.pdbx_description
1 polymer ?
#
loop_
_entity_poly.entity_id
_entity_poly.type
_entity_poly.pdbx_seq_one_letter_code
_entity_poly.pdbx_strand_id
1 'polypeptide(L)'
;MRQKLSNEGSRAQRGEMMQEWQIVLPEKKHKKKFFGNLLEEVIKPGICSHCTACAAICPVKGITAGDKPIDFPNWLRDCVDCGACVKVCPRWEYKPLNGVGRYIEAFSARSKRFRGQDGAMVTEFTATALEEGIVEKAIFVARDEEWRTRVVTISNVEQLKSEKVAGTKYSFADVLPAVKEAVLDANAVAFVGTPCMISALRKMQRSFRKFERVKLAIGLFCTENFYHSQL
;
A
#
# COMPACT_ATOMS: atom_id res chain seq x y z
N MET A 1 3.81 -31.00 -21.81
CA MET A 1 3.01 -31.80 -20.88
C MET A 1 2.53 -30.88 -19.75
N ARG A 2 1.24 -30.55 -19.69
CA ARG A 2 0.64 -29.74 -18.62
C ARG A 2 0.13 -30.69 -17.54
N GLN A 3 0.76 -30.69 -16.37
CA GLN A 3 0.22 -31.41 -15.21
C GLN A 3 -0.92 -30.56 -14.59
N LYS A 4 -2.13 -31.11 -14.63
CA LYS A 4 -3.27 -30.61 -13.83
C LYS A 4 -3.04 -31.10 -12.40
N LEU A 5 -2.78 -30.17 -11.49
CA LEU A 5 -2.82 -30.43 -10.05
C LEU A 5 -4.29 -30.48 -9.61
N SER A 6 -4.76 -31.67 -9.26
CA SER A 6 -6.09 -31.88 -8.67
C SER A 6 -6.11 -31.43 -7.21
N ASN A 7 -7.03 -30.55 -6.88
CA ASN A 7 -7.14 -29.82 -5.61
C ASN A 7 -8.24 -30.42 -4.71
N GLU A 8 -8.25 -31.72 -4.45
CA GLU A 8 -9.32 -32.36 -3.66
C GLU A 8 -8.93 -32.85 -2.25
N GLY A 9 -7.74 -32.57 -1.74
CA GLY A 9 -7.23 -33.20 -0.52
C GLY A 9 -7.13 -32.34 0.74
N SER A 10 -7.65 -31.12 0.84
CA SER A 10 -7.35 -30.28 2.02
C SER A 10 -8.51 -29.45 2.61
N ARG A 11 -9.75 -29.75 2.31
CA ARG A 11 -10.89 -28.92 2.75
C ARG A 11 -11.34 -29.16 4.19
N ALA A 12 -11.15 -30.39 4.72
CA ALA A 12 -11.66 -30.76 6.04
C ALA A 12 -10.77 -30.33 7.23
N GLN A 13 -9.45 -30.34 7.07
CA GLN A 13 -8.52 -30.00 8.18
C GLN A 13 -8.24 -28.49 8.35
N ARG A 14 -8.64 -27.65 7.42
CA ARG A 14 -8.48 -26.18 7.51
C ARG A 14 -9.61 -25.47 8.25
N GLY A 15 -10.74 -26.14 8.50
CA GLY A 15 -11.91 -25.53 9.16
C GLY A 15 -11.74 -25.33 10.66
N GLU A 16 -11.02 -26.21 11.34
CA GLU A 16 -10.93 -26.21 12.80
C GLU A 16 -9.82 -25.30 13.36
N MET A 17 -8.74 -25.04 12.60
CA MET A 17 -7.63 -24.20 13.08
C MET A 17 -7.82 -22.70 12.89
N MET A 18 -8.88 -22.25 12.21
CA MET A 18 -9.11 -20.82 11.89
C MET A 18 -10.13 -20.14 12.79
N GLN A 19 -10.69 -20.81 13.80
CA GLN A 19 -11.66 -20.20 14.71
C GLN A 19 -11.06 -19.31 15.81
N GLU A 20 -9.74 -19.37 16.06
CA GLU A 20 -9.10 -18.64 17.17
C GLU A 20 -8.71 -17.18 16.89
N TRP A 21 -8.76 -16.72 15.63
CA TRP A 21 -8.30 -15.36 15.28
C TRP A 21 -9.46 -14.48 14.80
N GLN A 22 -10.52 -14.37 15.57
CA GLN A 22 -11.53 -13.34 15.32
C GLN A 22 -11.03 -12.00 15.87
N ILE A 23 -10.62 -11.11 14.96
CA ILE A 23 -10.42 -9.70 15.33
C ILE A 23 -11.80 -9.12 15.65
N VAL A 24 -12.10 -8.98 16.93
CA VAL A 24 -13.30 -8.28 17.38
C VAL A 24 -13.05 -6.79 17.17
N LEU A 25 -13.62 -6.24 16.09
CA LEU A 25 -13.60 -4.81 15.88
C LEU A 25 -14.57 -4.15 16.86
N PRO A 26 -14.17 -3.05 17.54
CA PRO A 26 -15.06 -2.35 18.46
C PRO A 26 -16.30 -1.83 17.73
N GLU A 27 -17.45 -1.85 18.43
CA GLU A 27 -18.70 -1.31 17.91
C GLU A 27 -18.58 0.18 17.60
N LYS A 28 -19.17 0.61 16.48
CA LYS A 28 -19.10 2.00 16.02
C LYS A 28 -19.88 2.93 16.96
N LYS A 29 -19.18 3.75 17.71
CA LYS A 29 -19.78 4.70 18.66
C LYS A 29 -20.15 6.07 18.07
N HIS A 30 -19.75 6.41 16.83
CA HIS A 30 -19.88 7.78 16.30
C HIS A 30 -20.65 7.87 14.98
N LYS A 31 -21.61 8.82 14.91
CA LYS A 31 -22.38 9.14 13.70
C LYS A 31 -21.55 9.90 12.65
N LYS A 32 -20.62 10.75 13.08
CA LYS A 32 -19.71 11.51 12.20
C LYS A 32 -18.40 10.71 12.03
N LYS A 33 -17.85 10.75 10.83
CA LYS A 33 -16.55 10.15 10.50
C LYS A 33 -15.50 11.26 10.38
N PHE A 34 -14.48 11.26 11.24
CA PHE A 34 -13.40 12.24 11.29
C PHE A 34 -12.14 11.59 11.89
N PHE A 35 -11.06 12.34 12.06
CA PHE A 35 -9.78 11.76 12.54
C PHE A 35 -9.93 11.07 13.90
N GLY A 36 -10.73 11.63 14.82
CA GLY A 36 -10.98 11.00 16.13
C GLY A 36 -11.47 9.55 16.04
N ASN A 37 -12.26 9.20 15.01
CA ASN A 37 -12.66 7.81 14.79
C ASN A 37 -11.47 6.91 14.43
N LEU A 38 -10.55 7.39 13.56
CA LEU A 38 -9.33 6.62 13.27
C LEU A 38 -8.46 6.45 14.51
N LEU A 39 -8.35 7.49 15.31
CA LEU A 39 -7.58 7.44 16.55
C LEU A 39 -8.11 6.36 17.50
N GLU A 40 -9.42 6.34 17.74
CA GLU A 40 -10.04 5.42 18.71
C GLU A 40 -10.21 4.00 18.17
N GLU A 41 -10.55 3.84 16.89
CA GLU A 41 -10.94 2.54 16.33
C GLU A 41 -9.83 1.83 15.54
N VAL A 42 -8.75 2.55 15.17
CA VAL A 42 -7.67 1.99 14.33
C VAL A 42 -6.28 2.21 14.93
N ILE A 43 -5.98 3.43 15.39
CA ILE A 43 -4.62 3.78 15.81
C ILE A 43 -4.36 3.28 17.24
N LYS A 44 -5.19 3.66 18.20
CA LYS A 44 -5.05 3.23 19.61
C LYS A 44 -5.14 1.70 19.78
N PRO A 45 -6.05 0.98 19.09
CA PRO A 45 -6.08 -0.48 19.16
C PRO A 45 -4.90 -1.18 18.50
N GLY A 46 -3.99 -0.45 17.84
CA GLY A 46 -2.78 -1.01 17.21
C GLY A 46 -3.02 -1.75 15.89
N ILE A 47 -4.20 -1.61 15.26
CA ILE A 47 -4.48 -2.25 13.96
C ILE A 47 -4.08 -1.39 12.76
N CYS A 48 -3.52 -0.20 13.00
CA CYS A 48 -3.02 0.68 11.96
C CYS A 48 -1.85 0.00 11.21
N SER A 49 -1.97 -0.11 9.89
CA SER A 49 -0.93 -0.68 9.03
C SER A 49 0.08 0.34 8.52
N HIS A 50 0.03 1.56 8.99
CA HIS A 50 0.94 2.66 8.58
C HIS A 50 1.01 2.87 7.04
N CYS A 51 -0.11 2.67 6.34
CA CYS A 51 -0.16 2.84 4.88
C CYS A 51 -0.14 4.29 4.40
N THR A 52 -0.24 5.25 5.30
CA THR A 52 -0.19 6.71 5.09
C THR A 52 -1.30 7.33 4.23
N ALA A 53 -2.33 6.58 3.85
CA ALA A 53 -3.44 7.09 3.04
C ALA A 53 -4.19 8.25 3.70
N CYS A 54 -4.38 8.19 5.02
CA CYS A 54 -5.03 9.26 5.79
C CYS A 54 -4.23 10.57 5.75
N ALA A 55 -2.90 10.49 5.83
CA ALA A 55 -2.02 11.64 5.68
C ALA A 55 -2.07 12.21 4.25
N ALA A 56 -2.03 11.32 3.24
CA ALA A 56 -2.13 11.70 1.83
C ALA A 56 -3.39 12.51 1.52
N ILE A 57 -4.53 12.14 2.08
CA ILE A 57 -5.82 12.73 1.70
C ILE A 57 -6.27 13.89 2.61
N CYS A 58 -5.60 14.12 3.72
CA CYS A 58 -5.97 15.17 4.66
C CYS A 58 -5.93 16.55 4.00
N PRO A 59 -7.05 17.30 3.92
CA PRO A 59 -7.08 18.60 3.25
C PRO A 59 -6.29 19.67 4.01
N VAL A 60 -6.23 19.56 5.33
CA VAL A 60 -5.47 20.48 6.19
C VAL A 60 -4.03 20.04 6.45
N LYS A 61 -3.62 18.90 5.87
CA LYS A 61 -2.26 18.33 6.02
C LYS A 61 -1.82 18.16 7.49
N GLY A 62 -2.78 18.01 8.40
CA GLY A 62 -2.51 17.90 9.85
C GLY A 62 -2.11 16.51 10.31
N ILE A 63 -2.38 15.46 9.51
CA ILE A 63 -2.02 14.08 9.84
C ILE A 63 -0.56 13.85 9.48
N THR A 64 0.21 13.49 10.49
CA THR A 64 1.64 13.19 10.38
C THR A 64 1.89 11.68 10.28
N ALA A 65 2.95 11.31 9.60
CA ALA A 65 3.41 9.95 9.38
C ALA A 65 4.97 9.93 9.44
N GLY A 66 5.60 8.97 8.79
CA GLY A 66 7.05 8.80 8.80
C GLY A 66 7.49 7.71 9.77
N ASP A 67 8.63 7.88 10.43
CA ASP A 67 9.19 6.91 11.38
C ASP A 67 8.55 7.01 12.78
N LYS A 68 7.26 7.29 12.82
CA LYS A 68 6.45 7.44 14.05
C LYS A 68 5.03 6.95 13.79
N PRO A 69 4.27 6.57 14.82
CA PRO A 69 2.85 6.30 14.69
C PRO A 69 2.10 7.44 13.99
N ILE A 70 1.08 7.08 13.20
CA ILE A 70 0.19 8.07 12.59
C ILE A 70 -0.45 8.90 13.69
N ASP A 71 -0.33 10.22 13.58
CA ASP A 71 -0.87 11.16 14.55
C ASP A 71 -1.44 12.41 13.88
N PHE A 72 -2.21 13.17 14.63
CA PHE A 72 -2.68 14.51 14.29
C PHE A 72 -2.70 15.33 15.59
N PRO A 73 -1.58 15.92 16.02
CA PRO A 73 -1.40 16.48 17.36
C PRO A 73 -2.47 17.47 17.79
N ASN A 74 -2.97 18.30 16.88
CA ASN A 74 -3.97 19.34 17.14
C ASN A 74 -5.34 19.02 16.49
N TRP A 75 -5.70 17.75 16.35
CA TRP A 75 -6.90 17.38 15.60
C TRP A 75 -8.19 17.99 16.14
N LEU A 76 -8.31 18.21 17.45
CA LEU A 76 -9.49 18.85 18.05
C LEU A 76 -9.71 20.26 17.55
N ARG A 77 -8.64 20.98 17.21
CA ARG A 77 -8.69 22.37 16.70
C ARG A 77 -8.71 22.42 15.18
N ASP A 78 -7.88 21.61 14.53
CA ASP A 78 -7.53 21.79 13.13
C ASP A 78 -8.26 20.80 12.19
N CYS A 79 -8.91 19.77 12.71
CA CYS A 79 -9.68 18.83 11.91
C CYS A 79 -11.01 19.47 11.45
N VAL A 80 -11.25 19.43 10.15
CA VAL A 80 -12.48 19.97 9.53
C VAL A 80 -13.59 18.91 9.38
N ASP A 81 -13.51 17.81 10.08
CA ASP A 81 -14.50 16.71 10.14
C ASP A 81 -14.97 16.20 8.77
N CYS A 82 -14.12 16.25 7.74
CA CYS A 82 -14.48 15.88 6.37
C CYS A 82 -14.60 14.35 6.18
N GLY A 83 -14.08 13.53 7.09
CA GLY A 83 -14.13 12.08 7.04
C GLY A 83 -13.28 11.41 5.96
N ALA A 84 -12.51 12.17 5.17
CA ALA A 84 -11.72 11.63 4.07
C ALA A 84 -10.71 10.58 4.53
N CYS A 85 -10.03 10.81 5.67
CA CYS A 85 -9.06 9.89 6.25
C CYS A 85 -9.68 8.55 6.65
N VAL A 86 -10.90 8.55 7.20
CA VAL A 86 -11.65 7.34 7.52
C VAL A 86 -12.03 6.58 6.25
N LYS A 87 -12.52 7.33 5.23
CA LYS A 87 -13.00 6.76 3.98
C LYS A 87 -11.93 5.98 3.21
N VAL A 88 -10.67 6.41 3.28
CA VAL A 88 -9.55 5.74 2.58
C VAL A 88 -8.82 4.71 3.43
N CYS A 89 -9.08 4.66 4.74
CA CYS A 89 -8.37 3.74 5.63
C CYS A 89 -8.69 2.27 5.31
N PRO A 90 -7.69 1.42 5.01
CA PRO A 90 -7.93 0.02 4.70
C PRO A 90 -8.29 -0.80 5.95
N ARG A 91 -7.99 -0.28 7.15
CA ARG A 91 -8.29 -0.93 8.43
C ARG A 91 -9.65 -0.51 9.02
N TRP A 92 -10.22 0.57 8.49
CA TRP A 92 -11.59 0.95 8.87
C TRP A 92 -12.59 -0.06 8.33
N GLU A 93 -13.41 -0.63 9.23
CA GLU A 93 -14.38 -1.69 8.89
C GLU A 93 -13.72 -2.90 8.18
N TYR A 94 -12.48 -3.20 8.56
CA TYR A 94 -11.73 -4.29 7.96
C TYR A 94 -12.42 -5.63 8.22
N LYS A 95 -12.64 -6.38 7.15
CA LYS A 95 -13.09 -7.76 7.19
C LYS A 95 -12.02 -8.62 6.52
N PRO A 96 -11.39 -9.55 7.24
CA PRO A 96 -10.44 -10.46 6.65
C PRO A 96 -11.12 -11.29 5.55
N LEU A 97 -10.45 -11.43 4.42
CA LEU A 97 -10.88 -12.33 3.34
C LEU A 97 -10.15 -13.66 3.53
N ASN A 98 -10.92 -14.73 3.71
CA ASN A 98 -10.39 -16.07 3.75
C ASN A 98 -10.30 -16.61 2.32
N GLY A 99 -9.09 -17.00 1.90
CA GLY A 99 -8.84 -17.58 0.59
C GLY A 99 -7.92 -16.74 -0.30
N VAL A 100 -7.63 -17.29 -1.46
CA VAL A 100 -6.65 -16.72 -2.41
C VAL A 100 -7.20 -15.48 -3.16
N GLY A 101 -8.51 -15.23 -3.08
CA GLY A 101 -9.16 -14.17 -3.81
C GLY A 101 -9.43 -14.53 -5.28
N ARG A 102 -9.78 -13.51 -6.08
CA ARG A 102 -9.99 -13.64 -7.52
C ARG A 102 -8.76 -13.18 -8.27
N TYR A 103 -8.26 -14.01 -9.15
CA TYR A 103 -7.15 -13.69 -10.05
C TYR A 103 -7.47 -14.18 -11.47
N ILE A 104 -6.86 -13.56 -12.47
CA ILE A 104 -7.04 -13.92 -13.88
C ILE A 104 -6.11 -15.09 -14.21
N GLU A 105 -4.83 -14.94 -13.85
CA GLU A 105 -3.79 -15.92 -14.16
C GLU A 105 -2.69 -15.88 -13.09
N ALA A 106 -2.02 -17.01 -12.89
CA ALA A 106 -0.81 -17.13 -12.07
C ALA A 106 0.32 -17.66 -12.93
N PHE A 107 1.47 -17.00 -12.90
CA PHE A 107 2.65 -17.38 -13.66
C PHE A 107 3.93 -17.12 -12.89
N SER A 108 4.99 -17.81 -13.28
CA SER A 108 6.36 -17.55 -12.82
C SER A 108 7.17 -16.93 -13.96
N ALA A 109 7.91 -15.88 -13.66
CA ALA A 109 8.68 -15.18 -14.66
C ALA A 109 10.00 -14.63 -14.09
N ARG A 110 10.95 -14.35 -14.99
CA ARG A 110 12.23 -13.73 -14.67
C ARG A 110 12.59 -12.74 -15.77
N SER A 111 13.02 -11.54 -15.36
CA SER A 111 13.53 -10.56 -16.30
C SER A 111 14.81 -11.07 -16.98
N LYS A 112 14.93 -10.77 -18.28
CA LYS A 112 16.18 -10.97 -19.05
C LYS A 112 17.09 -9.74 -18.98
N ARG A 113 16.52 -8.56 -18.71
CA ARG A 113 17.20 -7.25 -18.71
C ARG A 113 17.70 -6.83 -17.33
N PHE A 114 16.96 -7.18 -16.29
CA PHE A 114 17.24 -6.75 -14.93
C PHE A 114 17.59 -7.93 -14.02
N ARG A 115 18.44 -7.65 -13.03
CA ARG A 115 18.76 -8.60 -11.95
C ARG A 115 18.22 -8.05 -10.65
N GLY A 116 17.67 -8.91 -9.82
CA GLY A 116 17.11 -8.54 -8.53
C GLY A 116 16.36 -9.68 -7.88
N GLN A 117 15.79 -9.42 -6.73
CA GLN A 117 14.98 -10.36 -5.98
C GLN A 117 13.75 -10.78 -6.80
N ASP A 118 13.31 -12.02 -6.61
CA ASP A 118 12.11 -12.59 -7.24
C ASP A 118 12.04 -12.41 -8.77
N GLY A 119 13.19 -12.60 -9.43
CA GLY A 119 13.30 -12.49 -10.88
C GLY A 119 13.26 -11.07 -11.42
N ALA A 120 13.33 -10.04 -10.58
CA ALA A 120 13.29 -8.61 -10.95
C ALA A 120 12.05 -8.18 -11.75
N MET A 121 10.92 -8.90 -11.60
CA MET A 121 9.71 -8.65 -12.40
C MET A 121 9.05 -7.31 -12.12
N VAL A 122 9.14 -6.80 -10.89
CA VAL A 122 8.64 -5.45 -10.55
C VAL A 122 9.36 -4.38 -11.37
N THR A 123 10.69 -4.47 -11.45
CA THR A 123 11.51 -3.56 -12.26
C THR A 123 11.20 -3.72 -13.75
N GLU A 124 11.07 -4.95 -14.24
CA GLU A 124 10.74 -5.25 -15.64
C GLU A 124 9.39 -4.66 -16.06
N PHE A 125 8.32 -4.93 -15.30
CA PHE A 125 6.99 -4.40 -15.58
C PHE A 125 6.98 -2.87 -15.58
N THR A 126 7.68 -2.25 -14.62
CA THR A 126 7.72 -0.79 -14.56
C THR A 126 8.54 -0.20 -15.70
N ALA A 127 9.69 -0.79 -16.03
CA ALA A 127 10.51 -0.35 -17.17
C ALA A 127 9.70 -0.42 -18.47
N THR A 128 9.07 -1.55 -18.74
CA THR A 128 8.22 -1.72 -19.92
C THR A 128 7.07 -0.71 -19.94
N ALA A 129 6.41 -0.48 -18.81
CA ALA A 129 5.31 0.48 -18.74
C ALA A 129 5.75 1.93 -19.02
N LEU A 130 6.96 2.30 -18.62
CA LEU A 130 7.55 3.61 -18.94
C LEU A 130 7.98 3.69 -20.42
N GLU A 131 8.65 2.66 -20.95
CA GLU A 131 9.11 2.59 -22.34
C GLU A 131 7.96 2.62 -23.34
N GLU A 132 6.88 1.89 -23.05
CA GLU A 132 5.67 1.83 -23.89
C GLU A 132 4.72 3.03 -23.69
N GLY A 133 5.06 3.97 -22.81
CA GLY A 133 4.22 5.13 -22.51
C GLY A 133 2.89 4.79 -21.83
N ILE A 134 2.77 3.59 -21.23
CA ILE A 134 1.59 3.19 -20.44
C ILE A 134 1.48 4.05 -19.19
N VAL A 135 2.63 4.43 -18.62
CA VAL A 135 2.72 5.35 -17.49
C VAL A 135 3.79 6.41 -17.74
N GLU A 136 3.55 7.61 -17.22
CA GLU A 136 4.47 8.74 -17.27
C GLU A 136 5.42 8.76 -16.07
N LYS A 137 4.94 8.26 -14.94
CA LYS A 137 5.68 8.22 -13.68
C LYS A 137 5.44 6.93 -12.93
N ALA A 138 6.44 6.49 -12.19
CA ALA A 138 6.34 5.34 -11.28
C ALA A 138 6.81 5.72 -9.88
N ILE A 139 6.05 5.34 -8.86
CA ILE A 139 6.36 5.61 -7.46
C ILE A 139 6.90 4.35 -6.81
N PHE A 140 8.12 4.45 -6.30
CA PHE A 140 8.85 3.39 -5.63
C PHE A 140 9.30 3.79 -4.23
N VAL A 141 9.74 2.78 -3.49
CA VAL A 141 10.54 2.97 -2.28
C VAL A 141 11.98 2.53 -2.60
N ALA A 142 12.92 3.43 -2.42
CA ALA A 142 14.34 3.16 -2.39
C ALA A 142 14.83 3.12 -0.92
N ARG A 143 16.07 2.73 -0.72
CA ARG A 143 16.74 2.81 0.58
C ARG A 143 18.13 3.41 0.43
N ASP A 144 18.61 4.06 1.48
CA ASP A 144 20.00 4.49 1.62
C ASP A 144 20.89 3.36 2.18
N GLU A 145 22.11 3.70 2.53
CA GLU A 145 23.10 2.76 3.07
C GLU A 145 22.81 2.38 4.52
N GLU A 146 22.14 3.26 5.27
CA GLU A 146 21.67 3.04 6.64
C GLU A 146 20.31 2.33 6.69
N TRP A 147 19.82 1.79 5.56
CA TRP A 147 18.52 1.13 5.44
C TRP A 147 17.30 2.02 5.64
N ARG A 148 17.47 3.35 5.66
CA ARG A 148 16.34 4.26 5.71
C ARG A 148 15.60 4.26 4.38
N THR A 149 14.31 4.18 4.45
CA THR A 149 13.46 4.23 3.26
C THR A 149 13.27 5.67 2.79
N ARG A 150 13.28 5.86 1.47
CA ARG A 150 12.87 7.09 0.82
C ARG A 150 11.96 6.79 -0.36
N VAL A 151 10.97 7.61 -0.56
CA VAL A 151 10.08 7.50 -1.72
C VAL A 151 10.75 8.20 -2.91
N VAL A 152 10.73 7.54 -4.07
CA VAL A 152 11.29 8.07 -5.31
C VAL A 152 10.25 8.06 -6.40
N THR A 153 10.25 9.10 -7.21
CA THR A 153 9.44 9.22 -8.42
C THR A 153 10.34 9.01 -9.63
N ILE A 154 10.03 8.02 -10.43
CA ILE A 154 10.79 7.59 -11.60
C ILE A 154 10.00 7.98 -12.84
N SER A 155 10.64 8.64 -13.81
CA SER A 155 10.03 9.06 -15.07
C SER A 155 10.65 8.42 -16.31
N ASN A 156 11.77 7.70 -16.15
CA ASN A 156 12.43 6.98 -17.23
C ASN A 156 13.23 5.78 -16.71
N VAL A 157 13.67 4.93 -17.61
CA VAL A 157 14.37 3.67 -17.27
C VAL A 157 15.78 3.92 -16.72
N GLU A 158 16.44 4.98 -17.11
CA GLU A 158 17.76 5.36 -16.60
C GLU A 158 17.69 5.68 -15.11
N GLN A 159 16.68 6.46 -14.69
CA GLN A 159 16.41 6.71 -13.27
C GLN A 159 16.09 5.42 -12.52
N LEU A 160 15.28 4.52 -13.12
CA LEU A 160 14.96 3.24 -12.52
C LEU A 160 16.20 2.37 -12.26
N LYS A 161 17.20 2.43 -13.15
CA LYS A 161 18.49 1.73 -13.00
C LYS A 161 19.40 2.38 -11.96
N SER A 162 19.41 3.71 -11.88
CA SER A 162 20.29 4.45 -10.96
C SER A 162 19.82 4.42 -9.51
N GLU A 163 18.51 4.33 -9.30
CA GLU A 163 17.92 4.31 -7.97
C GLU A 163 17.99 2.91 -7.33
N LYS A 164 18.32 2.83 -6.04
CA LYS A 164 18.37 1.58 -5.27
C LYS A 164 16.96 1.07 -4.94
N VAL A 165 16.12 0.84 -5.97
CA VAL A 165 14.72 0.39 -5.79
C VAL A 165 14.57 -1.12 -5.63
N ALA A 166 15.56 -1.89 -6.03
CA ALA A 166 15.57 -3.35 -5.89
C ALA A 166 15.82 -3.78 -4.43
N GLY A 167 15.40 -5.00 -4.09
CA GLY A 167 15.58 -5.61 -2.78
C GLY A 167 14.58 -5.15 -1.71
N THR A 168 14.60 -5.85 -0.57
CA THR A 168 13.67 -5.66 0.54
C THR A 168 13.93 -4.34 1.28
N LYS A 169 12.87 -3.71 1.77
CA LYS A 169 12.86 -2.57 2.68
C LYS A 169 11.96 -2.92 3.86
N TYR A 170 12.50 -2.82 5.04
CA TYR A 170 11.78 -3.17 6.27
C TYR A 170 11.18 -1.97 6.99
N SER A 171 11.65 -0.74 6.69
CA SER A 171 11.11 0.47 7.30
C SER A 171 9.85 0.97 6.58
N PHE A 172 8.98 1.64 7.32
CA PHE A 172 7.86 2.37 6.75
C PHE A 172 8.31 3.47 5.78
N ALA A 173 7.45 3.79 4.82
CA ALA A 173 7.67 4.88 3.87
C ALA A 173 6.34 5.58 3.54
N ASP A 174 6.38 6.90 3.37
CA ASP A 174 5.22 7.73 3.08
C ASP A 174 4.85 7.73 1.60
N VAL A 175 4.49 6.54 1.08
CA VAL A 175 4.32 6.31 -0.37
C VAL A 175 3.05 6.96 -0.91
N LEU A 176 1.91 6.84 -0.23
CA LEU A 176 0.64 7.35 -0.74
C LEU A 176 0.56 8.89 -0.82
N PRO A 177 1.21 9.68 0.04
CA PRO A 177 1.41 11.10 -0.22
C PRO A 177 2.13 11.38 -1.55
N ALA A 178 3.18 10.65 -1.89
CA ALA A 178 3.88 10.81 -3.17
C ALA A 178 3.01 10.39 -4.38
N VAL A 179 2.20 9.33 -4.23
CA VAL A 179 1.20 8.95 -5.24
C VAL A 179 0.21 10.08 -5.47
N LYS A 180 -0.27 10.75 -4.39
CA LYS A 180 -1.16 11.90 -4.52
C LYS A 180 -0.52 13.03 -5.34
N GLU A 181 0.71 13.39 -5.03
CA GLU A 181 1.42 14.43 -5.80
C GLU A 181 1.59 14.01 -7.27
N ALA A 182 1.98 12.77 -7.53
CA ALA A 182 2.17 12.28 -8.89
C ALA A 182 0.87 12.31 -9.73
N VAL A 183 -0.29 11.97 -9.16
CA VAL A 183 -1.57 12.02 -9.91
C VAL A 183 -2.12 13.44 -10.09
N LEU A 184 -1.52 14.47 -9.48
CA LEU A 184 -1.87 15.86 -9.74
C LEU A 184 -1.21 16.39 -11.01
N ASP A 185 0.01 15.95 -11.32
CA ASP A 185 0.83 16.46 -12.42
C ASP A 185 1.08 15.44 -13.58
N ALA A 186 0.68 14.17 -13.41
CA ALA A 186 0.75 13.15 -14.46
C ALA A 186 -0.63 12.50 -14.70
N ASN A 187 -0.89 12.05 -15.94
CA ASN A 187 -2.17 11.42 -16.32
C ASN A 187 -2.15 9.91 -16.19
N ALA A 188 -0.96 9.31 -16.13
CA ALA A 188 -0.77 7.87 -15.99
C ALA A 188 0.41 7.58 -15.04
N VAL A 189 0.12 6.93 -13.92
CA VAL A 189 1.08 6.67 -12.85
C VAL A 189 1.13 5.17 -12.56
N ALA A 190 2.33 4.64 -12.37
CA ALA A 190 2.55 3.33 -11.75
C ALA A 190 2.79 3.48 -10.25
N PHE A 191 2.33 2.51 -9.49
CA PHE A 191 2.52 2.46 -8.05
C PHE A 191 2.94 1.06 -7.61
N VAL A 192 4.02 0.98 -6.85
CA VAL A 192 4.51 -0.25 -6.21
C VAL A 192 4.32 -0.13 -4.70
N GLY A 193 3.61 -1.06 -4.09
CA GLY A 193 3.32 -0.98 -2.66
C GLY A 193 2.92 -2.30 -2.02
N THR A 194 2.86 -2.30 -0.71
CA THR A 194 2.42 -3.42 0.12
C THR A 194 0.90 -3.61 0.07
N PRO A 195 0.34 -4.75 0.51
CA PRO A 195 -1.10 -5.04 0.41
C PRO A 195 -1.99 -3.99 1.08
N CYS A 196 -1.56 -3.43 2.22
CA CYS A 196 -2.31 -2.37 2.90
C CYS A 196 -2.35 -1.07 2.07
N MET A 197 -1.25 -0.73 1.41
CA MET A 197 -1.18 0.43 0.51
C MET A 197 -2.04 0.22 -0.74
N ILE A 198 -2.02 -0.97 -1.34
CA ILE A 198 -2.89 -1.31 -2.48
C ILE A 198 -4.37 -1.23 -2.08
N SER A 199 -4.73 -1.78 -0.92
CA SER A 199 -6.10 -1.70 -0.39
C SER A 199 -6.55 -0.26 -0.17
N ALA A 200 -5.66 0.58 0.39
CA ALA A 200 -5.91 2.00 0.56
C ALA A 200 -6.06 2.72 -0.78
N LEU A 201 -5.17 2.47 -1.74
CA LEU A 201 -5.26 3.02 -3.10
C LEU A 201 -6.60 2.69 -3.74
N ARG A 202 -7.10 1.45 -3.63
CA ARG A 202 -8.41 1.07 -4.17
C ARG A 202 -9.57 1.84 -3.52
N LYS A 203 -9.48 2.12 -2.20
CA LYS A 203 -10.45 3.01 -1.53
C LYS A 203 -10.31 4.46 -2.00
N MET A 204 -9.08 4.95 -2.23
CA MET A 204 -8.82 6.29 -2.78
C MET A 204 -9.39 6.42 -4.20
N GLN A 205 -9.19 5.44 -5.08
CA GLN A 205 -9.75 5.41 -6.44
C GLN A 205 -11.27 5.46 -6.45
N ARG A 206 -11.94 4.72 -5.56
CA ARG A 206 -13.41 4.73 -5.43
C ARG A 206 -13.96 6.06 -4.89
N SER A 207 -13.13 6.85 -4.24
CA SER A 207 -13.56 8.04 -3.51
C SER A 207 -13.14 9.35 -4.17
N PHE A 208 -12.07 9.33 -4.95
CA PHE A 208 -11.43 10.52 -5.51
C PHE A 208 -10.93 10.24 -6.92
N ARG A 209 -11.64 10.77 -7.91
CA ARG A 209 -11.42 10.52 -9.34
C ARG A 209 -9.97 10.70 -9.83
N LYS A 210 -9.21 11.61 -9.22
CA LYS A 210 -7.79 11.82 -9.59
C LYS A 210 -6.95 10.56 -9.46
N PHE A 211 -7.26 9.66 -8.51
CA PHE A 211 -6.51 8.41 -8.32
C PHE A 211 -6.80 7.34 -9.39
N GLU A 212 -7.78 7.53 -10.28
CA GLU A 212 -7.97 6.70 -11.48
C GLU A 212 -6.79 6.82 -12.45
N ARG A 213 -5.95 7.86 -12.29
CA ARG A 213 -4.70 8.03 -13.02
C ARG A 213 -3.61 7.03 -12.61
N VAL A 214 -3.75 6.32 -11.51
CA VAL A 214 -2.90 5.17 -11.23
C VAL A 214 -3.35 4.01 -12.12
N LYS A 215 -2.65 3.84 -13.25
CA LYS A 215 -2.96 2.85 -14.29
C LYS A 215 -2.35 1.48 -14.01
N LEU A 216 -1.18 1.45 -13.37
CA LEU A 216 -0.49 0.23 -12.97
C LEU A 216 -0.29 0.22 -11.46
N ALA A 217 -0.79 -0.80 -10.79
CA ALA A 217 -0.58 -1.01 -9.35
C ALA A 217 0.05 -2.40 -9.15
N ILE A 218 1.27 -2.43 -8.65
CA ILE A 218 2.02 -3.66 -8.37
C ILE A 218 2.01 -3.88 -6.86
N GLY A 219 1.30 -4.93 -6.42
CA GLY A 219 1.25 -5.33 -5.01
C GLY A 219 2.37 -6.31 -4.69
N LEU A 220 3.14 -6.01 -3.66
CA LEU A 220 4.18 -6.89 -3.13
C LEU A 220 3.60 -7.71 -1.97
N PHE A 221 4.01 -8.96 -1.82
CA PHE A 221 3.75 -9.68 -0.58
C PHE A 221 4.50 -9.02 0.58
N CYS A 222 3.85 -8.93 1.74
CA CYS A 222 4.40 -8.28 2.91
C CYS A 222 4.00 -9.07 4.16
N THR A 223 4.96 -9.42 4.97
CA THR A 223 4.74 -10.05 6.27
C THR A 223 4.77 -9.02 7.39
N GLU A 224 5.72 -8.07 7.33
CA GLU A 224 5.97 -7.11 8.40
C GLU A 224 6.69 -5.85 7.89
N ASN A 225 6.58 -4.76 8.65
CA ASN A 225 7.36 -3.54 8.52
C ASN A 225 7.60 -2.95 9.92
N PHE A 226 8.68 -2.21 10.07
CA PHE A 226 9.12 -1.62 11.32
C PHE A 226 9.32 -0.12 11.19
N TYR A 227 9.33 0.59 12.30
CA TYR A 227 9.94 1.91 12.35
C TYR A 227 11.45 1.77 12.20
N HIS A 228 12.10 2.66 11.47
CA HIS A 228 13.54 2.60 11.26
C HIS A 228 14.32 2.62 12.59
N SER A 229 13.83 3.37 13.57
CA SER A 229 14.37 3.41 14.93
C SER A 229 14.34 2.07 15.68
N GLN A 230 13.70 1.04 15.13
CA GLN A 230 13.59 -0.30 15.72
C GLN A 230 14.41 -1.35 14.93
N LEU A 231 15.09 -0.94 13.86
CA LEU A 231 16.00 -1.76 13.07
C LEU A 231 17.44 -1.58 13.50
#